data_8e852c98d41073292f189367fcaa1018
#
_entry.id   8e852c98d41073292f189367fcaa1018
#
_cell.length_a   1.000
_cell.length_b   1.000
_cell.length_c   1.000
_cell.angle_alpha   90.00
_cell.angle_beta   90.00
_cell.angle_gamma   90.00
#
_symmetry.space_group_name_H-M   'P 1'
#
loop_
_entity.id
_entity.type
_entity.pdbx_description
1 polymer ?
#
loop_
_entity_poly.entity_id
_entity_poly.type
_entity_poly.pdbx_seq_one_letter_code
_entity_poly.pdbx_strand_id
1 'polypeptide(L)'
;MIHQINEEIAVLTVYDPRKPKALPWCLRWEGRYYYVDKLTMLHPVQDGRTLIHVFSVFTKNKLYFRLEFNTRSLKWYLKEMDDGLPN
;
A
#
# COMPACT_ATOMS: atom_id res chain seq x y z
N MET A 1 1.03 17.50 1.77
CA MET A 1 1.21 17.24 3.22
C MET A 1 1.10 15.75 3.48
N ILE A 2 2.06 15.20 4.21
CA ILE A 2 2.07 13.79 4.57
C ILE A 2 1.30 13.60 5.86
N HIS A 3 0.36 12.65 5.83
CA HIS A 3 -0.42 12.28 7.02
C HIS A 3 -0.02 10.87 7.44
N GLN A 4 0.27 10.69 8.73
CA GLN A 4 0.53 9.37 9.32
C GLN A 4 -0.81 8.75 9.67
N ILE A 5 -1.08 7.57 9.12
CA ILE A 5 -2.39 6.94 9.26
C ILE A 5 -2.33 5.72 10.18
N ASN A 6 -1.51 4.73 9.86
CA ASN A 6 -1.30 3.50 10.65
C ASN A 6 -2.60 2.71 10.90
N GLU A 7 -3.35 2.44 9.84
CA GLU A 7 -4.60 1.69 9.91
C GLU A 7 -4.53 0.40 9.09
N GLU A 8 -5.17 -0.66 9.61
CA GLU A 8 -5.41 -1.85 8.81
C GLU A 8 -6.50 -1.53 7.79
N ILE A 9 -6.27 -1.91 6.54
CA ILE A 9 -7.20 -1.63 5.43
C ILE A 9 -7.43 -2.88 4.60
N ALA A 10 -8.51 -2.86 3.82
CA ALA A 10 -8.77 -3.88 2.81
C ALA A 10 -8.09 -3.47 1.51
N VAL A 11 -7.44 -4.43 0.85
CA VAL A 11 -6.78 -4.21 -0.44
C VAL A 11 -7.16 -5.36 -1.37
N LEU A 12 -7.59 -5.02 -2.57
CA LEU A 12 -7.71 -5.98 -3.66
C LEU A 12 -6.33 -6.16 -4.27
N THR A 13 -5.86 -7.39 -4.28
CA THR A 13 -4.53 -7.73 -4.74
C THR A 13 -4.59 -8.48 -6.05
N VAL A 14 -3.57 -8.31 -6.87
CA VAL A 14 -3.36 -9.07 -8.09
C VAL A 14 -2.11 -9.91 -7.91
N TYR A 15 -2.23 -11.20 -8.19
CA TYR A 15 -1.09 -12.10 -8.23
C TYR A 15 -0.73 -12.38 -9.69
N ASP A 16 0.50 -12.01 -10.05
CA ASP A 16 1.06 -12.33 -11.36
C ASP A 16 2.10 -13.44 -11.16
N PRO A 17 1.89 -14.63 -11.75
CA PRO A 17 2.85 -15.73 -11.58
C PRO A 17 4.24 -15.41 -12.12
N ARG A 18 4.38 -14.44 -13.02
CA ARG A 18 5.68 -13.97 -13.52
C ARG A 18 6.39 -13.07 -12.52
N LYS A 19 5.65 -12.53 -11.55
CA LYS A 19 6.16 -11.69 -10.46
C LYS A 19 5.51 -12.20 -9.19
N PRO A 20 6.08 -13.23 -8.53
CA PRO A 20 5.40 -13.94 -7.44
C PRO A 20 5.23 -13.09 -6.19
N LYS A 21 4.45 -12.05 -6.29
CA LYS A 21 4.12 -11.13 -5.23
C LYS A 21 2.66 -10.71 -5.35
N ALA A 22 2.03 -10.48 -4.20
CA ALA A 22 0.73 -9.85 -4.17
C ALA A 22 0.93 -8.35 -4.41
N LEU A 23 0.36 -7.83 -5.50
CA LEU A 23 0.47 -6.42 -5.84
C LEU A 23 -0.84 -5.71 -5.52
N PRO A 24 -0.80 -4.52 -4.91
CA PRO A 24 -2.02 -3.78 -4.62
C PRO A 24 -2.62 -3.22 -5.90
N TRP A 25 -3.90 -3.49 -6.12
CA TRP A 25 -4.63 -2.97 -7.26
C TRP A 25 -5.60 -1.87 -6.86
N CYS A 26 -6.27 -2.04 -5.73
CA CYS A 26 -7.26 -1.11 -5.21
C CYS A 26 -7.27 -1.21 -3.69
N LEU A 27 -7.29 -0.08 -3.01
CA LEU A 27 -7.43 -0.07 -1.56
C LEU A 27 -8.74 0.59 -1.16
N ARG A 28 -9.28 0.15 -0.02
CA ARG A 28 -10.45 0.77 0.57
C ARG A 28 -10.07 1.44 1.87
N TRP A 29 -10.33 2.74 1.96
CA TRP A 29 -10.03 3.53 3.15
C TRP A 29 -11.13 4.55 3.38
N GLU A 30 -11.61 4.64 4.61
CA GLU A 30 -12.70 5.55 5.00
C GLU A 30 -13.94 5.42 4.10
N GLY A 31 -14.28 4.18 3.75
CA GLY A 31 -15.45 3.89 2.93
C GLY A 31 -15.30 4.22 1.44
N ARG A 32 -14.11 4.62 0.99
CA ARG A 32 -13.83 4.95 -0.40
C ARG A 32 -12.82 3.98 -0.99
N TYR A 33 -12.95 3.76 -2.31
CA TYR A 33 -12.02 2.95 -3.08
C TYR A 33 -11.01 3.85 -3.79
N TYR A 34 -9.74 3.45 -3.72
CA TYR A 34 -8.64 4.16 -4.37
C TYR A 34 -7.94 3.17 -5.29
N TYR A 35 -7.99 3.44 -6.59
CA TYR A 35 -7.40 2.55 -7.60
C TYR A 35 -5.95 2.95 -7.85
N VAL A 36 -5.06 1.97 -7.81
CA VAL A 36 -3.64 2.20 -8.01
C VAL A 36 -3.38 2.47 -9.49
N ASP A 37 -2.74 3.61 -9.77
CA ASP A 37 -2.31 3.98 -11.11
C ASP A 37 -0.85 3.57 -11.34
N LYS A 38 0.02 3.89 -10.37
CA LYS A 38 1.44 3.58 -10.48
C LYS A 38 1.97 3.01 -9.17
N LEU A 39 2.75 1.95 -9.29
CA LEU A 39 3.58 1.43 -8.21
C LEU A 39 4.97 2.05 -8.38
N THR A 40 5.35 2.95 -7.48
CA THR A 40 6.62 3.70 -7.61
C THR A 40 7.75 3.04 -6.85
N MET A 41 7.45 2.26 -5.83
CA MET A 41 8.47 1.58 -5.05
C MET A 41 7.88 0.33 -4.40
N LEU A 42 8.67 -0.71 -4.40
CA LEU A 42 8.42 -1.94 -3.64
C LEU A 42 9.75 -2.36 -3.04
N HIS A 43 9.79 -2.48 -1.71
CA HIS A 43 10.98 -3.03 -1.07
C HIS A 43 10.57 -3.89 0.14
N PRO A 44 11.35 -4.94 0.41
CA PRO A 44 11.11 -5.78 1.58
C PRO A 44 11.72 -5.16 2.83
N VAL A 45 11.07 -5.34 3.96
CA VAL A 45 11.60 -5.00 5.27
C VAL A 45 11.49 -6.24 6.14
N GLN A 46 12.59 -6.62 6.78
CA GLN A 46 12.60 -7.73 7.71
C GLN A 46 12.37 -7.19 9.12
N ASP A 47 11.28 -7.62 9.75
CA ASP A 47 10.95 -7.27 11.13
C ASP A 47 10.94 -8.58 11.94
N GLY A 48 12.04 -8.84 12.64
CA GLY A 48 12.22 -10.12 13.30
C GLY A 48 12.16 -11.27 12.30
N ARG A 49 11.20 -12.17 12.47
CA ARG A 49 10.96 -13.30 11.54
C ARG A 49 9.89 -12.98 10.49
N THR A 50 9.38 -11.77 10.49
CA THR A 50 8.30 -11.38 9.59
C THR A 50 8.86 -10.55 8.45
N LEU A 51 8.57 -10.97 7.23
CA LEU A 51 8.88 -10.19 6.04
C LEU A 51 7.69 -9.30 5.73
N ILE A 52 7.96 -8.01 5.60
CA ILE A 52 6.95 -7.01 5.26
C ILE A 52 7.31 -6.42 3.90
N HIS A 53 6.34 -6.39 2.99
CA HIS A 53 6.50 -5.72 1.71
C HIS A 53 5.96 -4.30 1.82
N VAL A 54 6.81 -3.32 1.55
CA VAL A 54 6.44 -1.90 1.59
C VAL A 54 6.24 -1.42 0.16
N PHE A 55 5.08 -0.83 -0.10
CA PHE A 55 4.70 -0.32 -1.41
C PHE A 55 4.46 1.18 -1.32
N SER A 56 4.98 1.90 -2.31
CA SER A 56 4.62 3.29 -2.52
C SER A 56 3.81 3.36 -3.81
N VAL A 57 2.60 3.88 -3.73
CA VAL A 57 1.68 3.90 -4.87
C VAL A 57 1.08 5.29 -5.08
N PHE A 58 0.83 5.62 -6.34
CA PHE A 58 -0.03 6.73 -6.71
C PHE A 58 -1.35 6.18 -7.20
N THR A 59 -2.44 6.81 -6.78
CA THR A 59 -3.77 6.44 -7.22
C THR A 59 -4.21 7.26 -8.42
N LYS A 60 -5.29 6.83 -9.07
CA LYS A 60 -5.81 7.52 -10.27
C LYS A 60 -6.30 8.94 -9.96
N ASN A 61 -6.69 9.20 -8.71
CA ASN A 61 -7.07 10.53 -8.26
C ASN A 61 -5.91 11.33 -7.65
N LYS A 62 -4.67 10.94 -7.99
CA LYS A 62 -3.46 11.72 -7.69
C LYS A 62 -3.09 11.79 -6.22
N LEU A 63 -3.44 10.79 -5.45
CA LEU A 63 -3.00 10.66 -4.07
C LEU A 63 -1.84 9.68 -3.99
N TYR A 64 -0.94 9.94 -3.06
CA TYR A 64 0.16 9.04 -2.73
C TYR A 64 -0.19 8.27 -1.45
N PHE A 65 0.03 6.96 -1.49
CA PHE A 65 -0.13 6.11 -0.32
C PHE A 65 1.10 5.23 -0.13
N ARG A 66 1.47 5.05 1.13
CA ARG A 66 2.46 4.05 1.52
C ARG A 66 1.74 2.92 2.22
N LEU A 67 1.86 1.73 1.65
CA LEU A 67 1.18 0.53 2.12
C LEU A 67 2.20 -0.48 2.61
N GLU A 68 1.82 -1.25 3.63
CA GLU A 68 2.61 -2.39 4.08
C GLU A 68 1.78 -3.65 4.05
N PHE A 69 2.34 -4.70 3.46
CA PHE A 69 1.76 -6.03 3.45
C PHE A 69 2.58 -6.95 4.35
N ASN A 70 1.95 -7.45 5.41
CA ASN A 70 2.57 -8.40 6.31
C ASN A 70 2.41 -9.80 5.72
N THR A 71 3.51 -10.44 5.31
CA THR A 71 3.46 -11.74 4.64
C THR A 71 3.09 -12.88 5.58
N ARG A 72 3.15 -12.66 6.89
CA ARG A 72 2.81 -13.67 7.88
C ARG A 72 1.32 -13.66 8.22
N SER A 73 0.77 -12.47 8.50
CA SER A 73 -0.65 -12.31 8.84
C SER A 73 -1.54 -12.15 7.61
N LEU A 74 -0.95 -11.84 6.45
CA LEU A 74 -1.64 -11.54 5.19
C LEU A 74 -2.53 -10.31 5.32
N LYS A 75 -2.15 -9.37 6.18
CA LYS A 75 -2.87 -8.13 6.39
C LYS A 75 -2.16 -6.96 5.73
N TRP A 76 -2.97 -6.00 5.28
CA TRP A 76 -2.50 -4.76 4.70
C TRP A 76 -2.71 -3.60 5.67
N TYR A 77 -1.73 -2.69 5.70
CA TYR A 77 -1.79 -1.49 6.52
C TYR A 77 -1.51 -0.28 5.66
N LEU A 78 -2.34 0.76 5.83
CA LEU A 78 -2.07 2.07 5.27
C LEU A 78 -1.23 2.83 6.29
N LYS A 79 -0.01 3.17 5.90
CA LYS A 79 0.95 3.82 6.81
C LYS A 79 0.96 5.33 6.67
N GLU A 80 0.95 5.82 5.43
CA GLU A 80 1.02 7.25 5.13
C GLU A 80 0.15 7.57 3.93
N MET A 81 -0.32 8.82 3.90
CA MET A 81 -1.01 9.38 2.76
C MET A 81 -0.48 10.79 2.51
N ASP A 82 -0.28 11.14 1.24
CA ASP A 82 0.08 12.49 0.83
C ASP A 82 -0.93 12.95 -0.22
N ASP A 83 -1.57 14.08 0.04
CA ASP A 83 -2.57 14.67 -0.84
C ASP A 83 -1.96 15.63 -1.89
N GLY A 84 -0.64 15.80 -1.85
CA GLY A 84 0.08 16.69 -2.77
C GLY A 84 -0.06 18.17 -2.44
N LEU A 85 -0.76 18.51 -1.37
CA LEU A 85 -0.89 19.90 -0.95
C LEU A 85 0.33 20.36 -0.15
N PRO A 86 0.70 21.64 -0.22
CA PRO A 86 1.81 22.16 0.57
C PRO A 86 1.48 22.12 2.07
N ASN A 87 2.54 22.01 2.85
CA ASN A 87 2.43 22.02 4.32
C ASN A 87 2.07 23.43 4.84
#